data_47e954d83f29d086b83aba23f4a96c28
#
_entry.id   47e954d83f29d086b83aba23f4a96c28
#
_cell.length_a   1.000
_cell.length_b   1.000
_cell.length_c   1.000
_cell.angle_alpha   90.00
_cell.angle_beta   90.00
_cell.angle_gamma   90.00
#
_symmetry.space_group_name_H-M   'P 1'
#
loop_
_entity.id
_entity.type
_entity.pdbx_description
1 polymer ?
#
loop_
_entity_poly.entity_id
_entity_poly.type
_entity_poly.pdbx_seq_one_letter_code
_entity_poly.pdbx_strand_id
1 'polypeptide(L)'
;MTEFPVATSAAPGVMGVDWENRVDFERLRQYRLARVRTMLERFDLGAVILFETSNIRYATATQIGYWAFNKGERWALVTREGRPKVWDFGSAAKAHRLQLPHMYDEQNSVGGNTGLQGAIGPESGLHARAVREIKAALEDAGVAQDRIGVDLAETSVLLEMQAAGLQVVDGQQAMMHAREIKSPDEIVLLTQACAMVDGVYQDIFEMLKPGVRESDVVGMAHARLFGMGSEFVEAVNSIAGERCSPHPHVFSDRLIRPGDQAYFDIIHVFNGYRTCYYRTFVVGRATQAQRDAFKRSREWMDAAIALVKPGATTDQIAKVWPKAEEFGFADEMDAFGLQFGHGVGVGLHERPIISRLNSLDTPEEIQEGMLFALETYAPATDGRSAARIEEELVVTADGCKVITLFPCEELMVANEY
;
A
#
# COMPACT_ATOMS: atom_id res chain seq x y z
N MET A 1 8.61 -37.94 -17.98
CA MET A 1 9.51 -36.98 -17.32
C MET A 1 8.67 -35.73 -17.09
N THR A 2 8.28 -35.51 -15.87
CA THR A 2 7.58 -34.28 -15.46
C THR A 2 8.63 -33.17 -15.51
N GLU A 3 8.47 -32.25 -16.45
CA GLU A 3 9.24 -31.00 -16.47
C GLU A 3 8.95 -30.25 -15.18
N PHE A 4 9.95 -30.09 -14.33
CA PHE A 4 9.87 -29.18 -13.22
C PHE A 4 9.78 -27.76 -13.81
N PRO A 5 8.78 -26.95 -13.44
CA PRO A 5 8.73 -25.58 -13.90
C PRO A 5 10.01 -24.87 -13.42
N VAL A 6 10.79 -24.38 -14.36
CA VAL A 6 11.93 -23.52 -14.05
C VAL A 6 11.37 -22.30 -13.34
N ALA A 7 11.73 -22.12 -12.08
CA ALA A 7 11.34 -20.95 -11.33
C ALA A 7 11.90 -19.71 -12.04
N THR A 8 11.03 -18.93 -12.67
CA THR A 8 11.39 -17.67 -13.34
C THR A 8 11.49 -16.48 -12.36
N SER A 9 11.28 -16.72 -11.05
CA SER A 9 11.51 -15.69 -10.06
C SER A 9 13.01 -15.56 -9.79
N ALA A 10 13.54 -14.36 -9.96
CA ALA A 10 14.82 -13.99 -9.40
C ALA A 10 14.72 -14.08 -7.88
N ALA A 11 14.94 -15.27 -7.32
CA ALA A 11 15.11 -15.40 -5.89
C ALA A 11 16.37 -14.62 -5.50
N PRO A 12 16.30 -13.64 -4.61
CA PRO A 12 17.49 -12.94 -4.17
C PRO A 12 18.40 -13.93 -3.47
N GLY A 13 19.54 -14.23 -4.10
CA GLY A 13 20.62 -15.03 -3.56
C GLY A 13 20.21 -16.37 -2.99
N VAL A 14 20.40 -17.44 -3.73
CA VAL A 14 20.16 -18.80 -3.23
C VAL A 14 21.42 -19.29 -2.53
N MET A 15 21.51 -19.01 -1.26
CA MET A 15 22.43 -19.66 -0.32
C MET A 15 21.66 -20.69 0.49
N GLY A 16 20.94 -21.60 -0.17
CA GLY A 16 20.13 -22.63 0.50
C GLY A 16 20.58 -24.03 0.11
N VAL A 17 20.50 -24.95 1.03
CA VAL A 17 20.72 -26.39 0.78
C VAL A 17 19.47 -26.98 0.12
N ASP A 18 18.30 -26.41 0.42
CA ASP A 18 17.00 -26.83 -0.10
C ASP A 18 16.41 -25.78 -1.03
N TRP A 19 15.90 -26.22 -2.17
CA TRP A 19 15.18 -25.39 -3.13
C TRP A 19 13.73 -25.24 -2.68
N GLU A 20 13.47 -24.27 -1.83
CA GLU A 20 12.12 -23.90 -1.47
C GLU A 20 11.70 -22.62 -2.19
N ASN A 21 10.70 -22.73 -3.04
CA ASN A 21 9.99 -21.55 -3.53
C ASN A 21 9.10 -21.02 -2.42
N ARG A 22 9.55 -19.97 -1.72
CA ARG A 22 8.79 -19.34 -0.64
C ARG A 22 7.51 -18.72 -1.14
N VAL A 23 7.47 -18.26 -2.39
CA VAL A 23 6.30 -17.64 -3.03
C VAL A 23 5.98 -18.42 -4.29
N ASP A 24 4.78 -18.98 -4.36
CA ASP A 24 4.22 -19.55 -5.57
C ASP A 24 3.43 -18.47 -6.32
N PHE A 25 4.07 -17.85 -7.32
CA PHE A 25 3.44 -16.76 -8.09
C PHE A 25 2.26 -17.22 -8.94
N GLU A 26 2.16 -18.49 -9.32
CA GLU A 26 0.97 -18.98 -10.03
C GLU A 26 -0.22 -19.09 -9.08
N ARG A 27 -0.04 -19.70 -7.92
CA ARG A 27 -1.05 -19.75 -6.87
C ARG A 27 -1.48 -18.36 -6.44
N LEU A 28 -0.53 -17.43 -6.29
CA LEU A 28 -0.79 -16.03 -5.96
C LEU A 28 -1.70 -15.35 -7.00
N ARG A 29 -1.40 -15.52 -8.30
CA ARG A 29 -2.21 -14.96 -9.39
C ARG A 29 -3.62 -15.53 -9.40
N GLN A 30 -3.75 -16.84 -9.23
CA GLN A 30 -5.04 -17.52 -9.18
C GLN A 30 -5.87 -17.05 -7.97
N TYR A 31 -5.25 -16.95 -6.80
CA TYR A 31 -5.90 -16.44 -5.59
C TYR A 31 -6.46 -15.04 -5.80
N ARG A 32 -5.63 -14.10 -6.26
CA ARG A 32 -6.04 -12.70 -6.47
C ARG A 32 -7.19 -12.59 -7.45
N LEU A 33 -7.12 -13.29 -8.58
CA LEU A 33 -8.20 -13.27 -9.56
C LEU A 33 -9.49 -13.89 -9.01
N ALA A 34 -9.38 -14.99 -8.23
CA ALA A 34 -10.52 -15.60 -7.56
C ALA A 34 -11.18 -14.63 -6.55
N ARG A 35 -10.37 -13.89 -5.78
CA ARG A 35 -10.88 -12.87 -4.86
C ARG A 35 -11.67 -11.78 -5.59
N VAL A 36 -11.15 -11.27 -6.71
CA VAL A 36 -11.88 -10.28 -7.53
C VAL A 36 -13.23 -10.86 -7.96
N ARG A 37 -13.27 -12.06 -8.49
CA ARG A 37 -14.50 -12.70 -8.96
C ARG A 37 -15.53 -12.91 -7.85
N THR A 38 -15.09 -13.35 -6.69
CA THR A 38 -15.97 -13.45 -5.50
C THR A 38 -16.58 -12.09 -5.17
N MET A 39 -15.84 -10.99 -5.34
CA MET A 39 -16.40 -9.66 -5.10
C MET A 39 -17.32 -9.19 -6.22
N LEU A 40 -17.08 -9.59 -7.48
CA LEU A 40 -18.06 -9.34 -8.54
C LEU A 40 -19.42 -9.97 -8.22
N GLU A 41 -19.44 -11.20 -7.72
CA GLU A 41 -20.65 -11.86 -7.28
C GLU A 41 -21.29 -11.15 -6.07
N ARG A 42 -20.51 -10.85 -5.03
CA ARG A 42 -20.97 -10.19 -3.81
C ARG A 42 -21.60 -8.83 -4.05
N PHE A 43 -21.03 -8.03 -4.97
CA PHE A 43 -21.49 -6.69 -5.31
C PHE A 43 -22.47 -6.65 -6.49
N ASP A 44 -22.87 -7.81 -7.00
CA ASP A 44 -23.75 -7.95 -8.17
C ASP A 44 -23.25 -7.14 -9.37
N LEU A 45 -21.99 -7.39 -9.76
CA LEU A 45 -21.33 -6.78 -10.91
C LEU A 45 -21.12 -7.83 -12.00
N GLY A 46 -21.43 -7.49 -13.26
CA GLY A 46 -21.08 -8.33 -14.41
C GLY A 46 -19.58 -8.30 -14.68
N ALA A 47 -18.97 -7.14 -14.45
CA ALA A 47 -17.54 -6.92 -14.63
C ALA A 47 -17.03 -5.74 -13.81
N VAL A 48 -15.70 -5.63 -13.69
CA VAL A 48 -15.00 -4.39 -13.29
C VAL A 48 -14.08 -3.93 -14.42
N ILE A 49 -14.06 -2.60 -14.63
CA ILE A 49 -13.09 -1.90 -15.46
C ILE A 49 -12.15 -1.17 -14.52
N LEU A 50 -10.87 -1.47 -14.61
CA LEU A 50 -9.82 -1.02 -13.70
C LEU A 50 -8.89 -0.05 -14.42
N PHE A 51 -8.69 1.13 -13.85
CA PHE A 51 -7.74 2.16 -14.28
C PHE A 51 -6.65 2.39 -13.23
N GLU A 52 -6.94 2.12 -11.95
CA GLU A 52 -5.98 2.25 -10.86
C GLU A 52 -4.91 1.16 -10.96
N THR A 53 -3.64 1.58 -10.91
CA THR A 53 -2.49 0.72 -11.20
C THR A 53 -2.38 -0.48 -10.27
N SER A 54 -2.67 -0.33 -8.97
CA SER A 54 -2.62 -1.43 -8.00
C SER A 54 -3.74 -2.45 -8.25
N ASN A 55 -4.94 -1.98 -8.61
CA ASN A 55 -6.05 -2.85 -8.99
C ASN A 55 -5.75 -3.64 -10.25
N ILE A 56 -5.19 -2.98 -11.27
CA ILE A 56 -4.77 -3.65 -12.51
C ILE A 56 -3.74 -4.73 -12.19
N ARG A 57 -2.68 -4.37 -11.43
CA ARG A 57 -1.64 -5.32 -11.05
C ARG A 57 -2.20 -6.50 -10.25
N TYR A 58 -3.07 -6.24 -9.28
CA TYR A 58 -3.69 -7.27 -8.45
C TYR A 58 -4.48 -8.27 -9.29
N ALA A 59 -5.34 -7.78 -10.18
CA ALA A 59 -6.26 -8.61 -10.96
C ALA A 59 -5.60 -9.30 -12.17
N THR A 60 -4.56 -8.70 -12.74
CA THR A 60 -4.01 -9.10 -14.05
C THR A 60 -2.57 -9.60 -13.99
N ALA A 61 -1.88 -9.40 -12.88
CA ALA A 61 -0.45 -9.68 -12.71
C ALA A 61 0.46 -8.93 -13.73
N THR A 62 -0.04 -7.86 -14.36
CA THR A 62 0.74 -7.06 -15.30
C THR A 62 1.21 -5.76 -14.69
N GLN A 63 2.40 -5.33 -15.06
CA GLN A 63 3.00 -4.08 -14.61
C GLN A 63 3.73 -3.39 -15.76
N ILE A 64 3.68 -2.06 -15.74
CA ILE A 64 4.57 -1.20 -16.52
C ILE A 64 5.27 -0.24 -15.54
N GLY A 65 6.23 0.56 -16.00
CA GLY A 65 7.00 1.43 -15.12
C GLY A 65 6.11 2.38 -14.30
N TYR A 66 6.54 2.71 -13.09
CA TYR A 66 5.82 3.64 -12.20
C TYR A 66 5.66 5.06 -12.76
N TRP A 67 6.41 5.41 -13.81
CA TRP A 67 6.19 6.65 -14.57
C TRP A 67 4.78 6.79 -15.15
N ALA A 68 4.11 5.65 -15.41
CA ALA A 68 2.73 5.59 -15.92
C ALA A 68 1.67 5.50 -14.80
N PHE A 69 2.07 5.65 -13.54
CA PHE A 69 1.18 5.55 -12.40
C PHE A 69 0.03 6.57 -12.53
N ASN A 70 -1.20 6.08 -12.49
CA ASN A 70 -2.46 6.86 -12.56
C ASN A 70 -2.59 7.81 -13.77
N LYS A 71 -1.97 7.50 -14.90
CA LYS A 71 -2.03 8.37 -16.10
C LYS A 71 -3.13 8.00 -17.12
N GLY A 72 -3.97 7.01 -16.82
CA GLY A 72 -5.02 6.58 -17.76
C GLY A 72 -4.49 5.98 -19.06
N GLU A 73 -3.23 5.56 -19.10
CA GLU A 73 -2.58 4.96 -20.30
C GLU A 73 -2.90 3.50 -20.45
N ARG A 74 -3.37 2.86 -19.37
CA ARG A 74 -3.72 1.46 -19.30
C ARG A 74 -5.01 1.26 -18.53
N TRP A 75 -5.73 0.20 -18.88
CA TRP A 75 -6.90 -0.27 -18.14
C TRP A 75 -7.08 -1.77 -18.33
N ALA A 76 -7.91 -2.36 -17.49
CA ALA A 76 -8.21 -3.78 -17.56
C ALA A 76 -9.68 -4.05 -17.37
N LEU A 77 -10.17 -5.11 -18.00
CA LEU A 77 -11.50 -5.69 -17.81
C LEU A 77 -11.35 -7.03 -17.12
N VAL A 78 -12.11 -7.23 -16.05
CA VAL A 78 -12.25 -8.52 -15.38
C VAL A 78 -13.74 -8.87 -15.27
N THR A 79 -14.10 -10.03 -15.76
CA THR A 79 -15.43 -10.61 -15.72
C THR A 79 -15.48 -11.77 -14.73
N ARG A 80 -16.70 -12.24 -14.40
CA ARG A 80 -16.89 -13.40 -13.51
C ARG A 80 -16.20 -14.66 -14.02
N GLU A 81 -16.05 -14.79 -15.33
CA GLU A 81 -15.40 -15.92 -16.01
C GLU A 81 -14.41 -15.45 -17.07
N GLY A 82 -13.64 -16.38 -17.63
CA GLY A 82 -12.69 -16.07 -18.70
C GLY A 82 -11.37 -15.46 -18.21
N ARG A 83 -10.51 -15.07 -19.14
CA ARG A 83 -9.22 -14.42 -18.82
C ARG A 83 -9.40 -12.90 -18.74
N PRO A 84 -8.69 -12.19 -17.84
CA PRO A 84 -8.65 -10.75 -17.84
C PRO A 84 -8.21 -10.20 -19.20
N LYS A 85 -8.76 -9.05 -19.61
CA LYS A 85 -8.31 -8.33 -20.79
C LYS A 85 -7.61 -7.04 -20.36
N VAL A 86 -6.46 -6.77 -20.97
CA VAL A 86 -5.62 -5.61 -20.64
C VAL A 86 -5.42 -4.79 -21.90
N TRP A 87 -5.67 -3.49 -21.81
CA TRP A 87 -5.22 -2.50 -22.77
C TRP A 87 -4.04 -1.78 -22.16
N ASP A 88 -2.91 -1.83 -22.80
CA ASP A 88 -1.69 -1.30 -22.24
C ASP A 88 -0.92 -0.43 -23.20
N PHE A 89 0.01 0.33 -22.67
CA PHE A 89 0.84 1.24 -23.43
C PHE A 89 1.67 0.47 -24.50
N GLY A 90 1.43 0.77 -25.76
CA GLY A 90 2.27 0.40 -26.90
C GLY A 90 2.86 -1.01 -26.85
N SER A 91 4.17 -1.09 -26.68
CA SER A 91 4.93 -2.34 -26.65
C SER A 91 4.70 -3.19 -25.40
N ALA A 92 4.15 -2.62 -24.32
CA ALA A 92 3.89 -3.37 -23.08
C ALA A 92 2.88 -4.50 -23.29
N ALA A 93 1.86 -4.30 -24.12
CA ALA A 93 0.91 -5.36 -24.46
C ALA A 93 1.61 -6.59 -25.06
N LYS A 94 2.59 -6.38 -25.95
CA LYS A 94 3.39 -7.48 -26.50
C LYS A 94 4.30 -8.12 -25.45
N ALA A 95 4.87 -7.32 -24.57
CA ALA A 95 5.71 -7.82 -23.48
C ALA A 95 4.92 -8.74 -22.54
N HIS A 96 3.69 -8.38 -22.16
CA HIS A 96 2.83 -9.22 -21.32
C HIS A 96 2.54 -10.59 -21.98
N ARG A 97 2.27 -10.61 -23.28
CA ARG A 97 2.09 -11.88 -24.03
C ARG A 97 3.32 -12.78 -24.02
N LEU A 98 4.52 -12.19 -24.06
CA LEU A 98 5.77 -12.95 -24.00
C LEU A 98 6.10 -13.43 -22.57
N GLN A 99 5.77 -12.63 -21.56
CA GLN A 99 6.08 -12.93 -20.16
C GLN A 99 5.07 -13.89 -19.52
N LEU A 100 3.80 -13.80 -19.91
CA LEU A 100 2.70 -14.58 -19.35
C LEU A 100 1.86 -15.24 -20.49
N PRO A 101 2.47 -16.09 -21.33
CA PRO A 101 1.80 -16.64 -22.53
C PRO A 101 0.60 -17.54 -22.22
N HIS A 102 0.52 -18.07 -20.99
CA HIS A 102 -0.63 -18.85 -20.52
C HIS A 102 -1.83 -17.97 -20.12
N MET A 103 -1.59 -16.69 -19.81
CA MET A 103 -2.64 -15.71 -19.47
C MET A 103 -3.02 -14.79 -20.63
N TYR A 104 -2.04 -14.44 -21.48
CA TYR A 104 -2.21 -13.38 -22.49
C TYR A 104 -1.85 -13.82 -23.90
N ASP A 105 -2.69 -13.40 -24.84
CA ASP A 105 -2.52 -13.54 -26.28
C ASP A 105 -2.91 -12.23 -27.01
N GLU A 106 -3.07 -12.28 -28.33
CA GLU A 106 -3.41 -11.11 -29.13
C GLU A 106 -4.84 -10.61 -28.93
N GLN A 107 -5.71 -11.41 -28.31
CA GLN A 107 -7.12 -11.04 -28.10
C GLN A 107 -7.32 -10.33 -26.75
N ASN A 108 -6.52 -10.66 -25.73
CA ASN A 108 -6.72 -10.17 -24.37
C ASN A 108 -5.55 -9.34 -23.81
N SER A 109 -4.49 -9.09 -24.59
CA SER A 109 -3.49 -8.07 -24.27
C SER A 109 -3.22 -7.22 -25.51
N VAL A 110 -3.80 -6.02 -25.53
CA VAL A 110 -3.85 -5.13 -26.70
C VAL A 110 -3.32 -3.74 -26.37
N GLY A 111 -2.99 -2.96 -27.40
CA GLY A 111 -2.59 -1.56 -27.22
C GLY A 111 -3.77 -0.70 -26.83
N GLY A 112 -3.58 0.17 -25.84
CA GLY A 112 -4.59 1.11 -25.38
C GLY A 112 -4.00 2.48 -25.06
N ASN A 113 -4.85 3.48 -25.03
CA ASN A 113 -4.57 4.84 -24.56
C ASN A 113 -5.88 5.58 -24.34
N THR A 114 -5.91 6.44 -23.33
CA THR A 114 -7.00 7.39 -23.11
C THR A 114 -6.52 8.83 -23.27
N GLY A 115 -6.68 9.71 -22.32
CA GLY A 115 -6.35 11.12 -22.40
C GLY A 115 -5.10 11.58 -21.66
N LEU A 116 -4.31 10.66 -21.07
CA LEU A 116 -3.11 11.00 -20.30
C LEU A 116 -3.39 12.06 -19.22
N GLN A 117 -4.41 11.82 -18.38
CA GLN A 117 -4.88 12.77 -17.35
C GLN A 117 -5.28 14.15 -17.91
N GLY A 118 -5.90 14.16 -19.08
CA GLY A 118 -6.34 15.39 -19.75
C GLY A 118 -5.28 16.12 -20.55
N ALA A 119 -4.04 15.57 -20.66
CA ALA A 119 -3.04 16.14 -21.56
C ALA A 119 -3.47 16.03 -23.04
N ILE A 120 -4.33 15.05 -23.34
CA ILE A 120 -5.02 14.94 -24.63
C ILE A 120 -6.52 15.07 -24.36
N GLY A 121 -7.13 16.10 -24.93
CA GLY A 121 -8.54 16.39 -24.67
C GLY A 121 -9.51 15.39 -25.30
N PRO A 122 -10.77 15.36 -24.84
CA PRO A 122 -11.81 14.45 -25.34
C PRO A 122 -12.07 14.58 -26.85
N GLU A 123 -11.84 15.77 -27.43
CA GLU A 123 -11.98 16.06 -28.86
C GLU A 123 -11.04 15.22 -29.75
N SER A 124 -10.00 14.62 -29.19
CA SER A 124 -9.13 13.67 -29.89
C SER A 124 -9.85 12.38 -30.29
N GLY A 125 -10.97 12.06 -29.61
CA GLY A 125 -11.73 10.83 -29.78
C GLY A 125 -11.12 9.59 -29.11
N LEU A 126 -10.01 9.71 -28.35
CA LEU A 126 -9.38 8.58 -27.68
C LEU A 126 -10.26 8.01 -26.58
N HIS A 127 -10.92 8.84 -25.78
CA HIS A 127 -11.88 8.39 -24.76
C HIS A 127 -13.02 7.59 -25.39
N ALA A 128 -13.65 8.14 -26.42
CA ALA A 128 -14.73 7.47 -27.13
C ALA A 128 -14.27 6.15 -27.78
N ARG A 129 -13.02 6.09 -28.27
CA ARG A 129 -12.43 4.85 -28.78
C ARG A 129 -12.26 3.81 -27.67
N ALA A 130 -11.66 4.19 -26.54
CA ALA A 130 -11.47 3.31 -25.41
C ALA A 130 -12.80 2.73 -24.91
N VAL A 131 -13.83 3.58 -24.79
CA VAL A 131 -15.17 3.15 -24.35
C VAL A 131 -15.82 2.21 -25.35
N ARG A 132 -15.68 2.45 -26.67
CA ARG A 132 -16.18 1.49 -27.69
C ARG A 132 -15.49 0.13 -27.58
N GLU A 133 -14.17 0.09 -27.35
CA GLU A 133 -13.42 -1.16 -27.19
C GLU A 133 -13.83 -1.89 -25.90
N ILE A 134 -14.05 -1.16 -24.80
CA ILE A 134 -14.57 -1.70 -23.53
C ILE A 134 -15.96 -2.29 -23.75
N LYS A 135 -16.88 -1.52 -24.38
CA LYS A 135 -18.25 -1.98 -24.62
C LYS A 135 -18.30 -3.24 -25.48
N ALA A 136 -17.51 -3.27 -26.56
CA ALA A 136 -17.40 -4.47 -27.39
C ALA A 136 -16.91 -5.68 -26.59
N ALA A 137 -15.92 -5.52 -25.71
CA ALA A 137 -15.44 -6.60 -24.85
C ALA A 137 -16.48 -7.07 -23.81
N LEU A 138 -17.33 -6.16 -23.30
CA LEU A 138 -18.44 -6.48 -22.41
C LEU A 138 -19.57 -7.21 -23.17
N GLU A 139 -19.84 -6.84 -24.40
CA GLU A 139 -20.79 -7.51 -25.30
C GLU A 139 -20.32 -8.93 -25.63
N ASP A 140 -19.04 -9.10 -25.98
CA ASP A 140 -18.41 -10.40 -26.24
C ASP A 140 -18.48 -11.33 -25.01
N ALA A 141 -18.37 -10.75 -23.81
CA ALA A 141 -18.51 -11.48 -22.54
C ALA A 141 -19.97 -11.70 -22.09
N GLY A 142 -20.95 -11.12 -22.79
CA GLY A 142 -22.37 -11.26 -22.48
C GLY A 142 -22.85 -10.47 -21.26
N VAL A 143 -22.08 -9.47 -20.79
CA VAL A 143 -22.34 -8.71 -19.56
C VAL A 143 -22.57 -7.20 -19.78
N ALA A 144 -22.69 -6.75 -21.02
CA ALA A 144 -22.85 -5.32 -21.34
C ALA A 144 -24.12 -4.67 -20.78
N GLN A 145 -25.11 -5.45 -20.37
CA GLN A 145 -26.37 -4.98 -19.75
C GLN A 145 -26.35 -5.07 -18.22
N ASP A 146 -25.29 -5.64 -17.65
CA ASP A 146 -25.12 -5.76 -16.20
C ASP A 146 -24.59 -4.44 -15.61
N ARG A 147 -24.55 -4.39 -14.28
CA ARG A 147 -23.86 -3.33 -13.54
C ARG A 147 -22.34 -3.49 -13.73
N ILE A 148 -21.68 -2.46 -14.19
CA ILE A 148 -20.24 -2.44 -14.47
C ILE A 148 -19.54 -1.60 -13.41
N GLY A 149 -18.73 -2.24 -12.57
CA GLY A 149 -17.92 -1.55 -11.59
C GLY A 149 -16.76 -0.81 -12.29
N VAL A 150 -16.53 0.44 -11.94
CA VAL A 150 -15.37 1.22 -12.39
C VAL A 150 -14.65 1.76 -11.16
N ASP A 151 -13.34 1.66 -11.16
CA ASP A 151 -12.52 2.23 -10.09
C ASP A 151 -12.18 3.72 -10.34
N LEU A 152 -10.93 4.13 -10.30
CA LEU A 152 -10.48 5.53 -10.40
C LEU A 152 -10.24 5.96 -11.87
N ALA A 153 -11.29 6.05 -12.67
CA ALA A 153 -11.20 6.50 -14.05
C ALA A 153 -11.20 8.04 -14.18
N GLU A 154 -10.67 8.55 -15.31
CA GLU A 154 -10.84 9.95 -15.68
C GLU A 154 -12.33 10.29 -15.85
N THR A 155 -12.75 11.47 -15.38
CA THR A 155 -14.16 11.91 -15.48
C THR A 155 -14.72 11.84 -16.88
N SER A 156 -13.95 12.24 -17.91
CA SER A 156 -14.36 12.18 -19.31
C SER A 156 -14.60 10.75 -19.79
N VAL A 157 -13.82 9.77 -19.32
CA VAL A 157 -14.06 8.35 -19.64
C VAL A 157 -15.34 7.85 -18.99
N LEU A 158 -15.61 8.22 -17.73
CA LEU A 158 -16.86 7.87 -17.05
C LEU A 158 -18.09 8.45 -17.76
N LEU A 159 -18.04 9.70 -18.18
CA LEU A 159 -19.13 10.35 -18.93
C LEU A 159 -19.36 9.68 -20.27
N GLU A 160 -18.31 9.30 -20.99
CA GLU A 160 -18.41 8.56 -22.26
C GLU A 160 -19.01 7.13 -22.04
N MET A 161 -18.63 6.43 -20.96
CA MET A 161 -19.23 5.14 -20.62
C MET A 161 -20.74 5.26 -20.37
N GLN A 162 -21.16 6.27 -19.61
CA GLN A 162 -22.57 6.57 -19.37
C GLN A 162 -23.32 6.92 -20.67
N ALA A 163 -22.72 7.77 -21.51
CA ALA A 163 -23.28 8.14 -22.82
C ALA A 163 -23.39 6.92 -23.76
N ALA A 164 -22.50 5.94 -23.65
CA ALA A 164 -22.57 4.68 -24.39
C ALA A 164 -23.63 3.70 -23.84
N GLY A 165 -24.36 4.07 -22.78
CA GLY A 165 -25.46 3.29 -22.18
C GLY A 165 -24.99 2.20 -21.22
N LEU A 166 -23.75 2.24 -20.70
CA LEU A 166 -23.27 1.31 -19.68
C LEU A 166 -23.80 1.70 -18.30
N GLN A 167 -24.21 0.72 -17.50
CA GLN A 167 -24.65 0.92 -16.11
C GLN A 167 -23.43 0.98 -15.17
N VAL A 168 -22.74 2.14 -15.17
CA VAL A 168 -21.51 2.36 -14.40
C VAL A 168 -21.85 2.57 -12.93
N VAL A 169 -21.15 1.83 -12.05
CA VAL A 169 -21.25 1.93 -10.58
C VAL A 169 -19.85 1.91 -9.97
N ASP A 170 -19.75 2.20 -8.66
CA ASP A 170 -18.48 2.11 -7.92
C ASP A 170 -17.95 0.68 -7.93
N GLY A 171 -16.79 0.46 -8.55
CA GLY A 171 -16.04 -0.79 -8.56
C GLY A 171 -14.89 -0.80 -7.55
N GLN A 172 -14.52 0.37 -7.00
CA GLN A 172 -13.40 0.48 -6.07
C GLN A 172 -13.66 -0.30 -4.78
N GLN A 173 -14.89 -0.28 -4.25
CA GLN A 173 -15.24 -1.05 -3.06
C GLN A 173 -15.07 -2.55 -3.27
N ALA A 174 -15.47 -3.07 -4.43
CA ALA A 174 -15.26 -4.48 -4.76
C ALA A 174 -13.77 -4.85 -4.77
N MET A 175 -12.91 -3.98 -5.33
CA MET A 175 -11.47 -4.19 -5.34
C MET A 175 -10.84 -4.07 -3.95
N MET A 176 -11.28 -3.12 -3.11
CA MET A 176 -10.82 -2.99 -1.74
C MET A 176 -11.13 -4.24 -0.92
N HIS A 177 -12.35 -4.80 -1.02
CA HIS A 177 -12.71 -6.06 -0.37
C HIS A 177 -12.00 -7.29 -0.97
N ALA A 178 -11.66 -7.26 -2.27
CA ALA A 178 -10.88 -8.34 -2.85
C ALA A 178 -9.48 -8.45 -2.22
N ARG A 179 -8.83 -7.31 -1.92
CA ARG A 179 -7.48 -7.19 -1.38
C ARG A 179 -7.39 -7.31 0.14
N GLU A 180 -8.51 -7.25 0.84
CA GLU A 180 -8.60 -7.19 2.29
C GLU A 180 -7.96 -8.39 3.01
N ILE A 181 -8.22 -9.60 2.52
CA ILE A 181 -7.67 -10.85 3.06
C ILE A 181 -6.48 -11.27 2.21
N LYS A 182 -5.31 -11.42 2.85
CA LYS A 182 -4.06 -11.78 2.19
C LYS A 182 -3.85 -13.29 2.16
N SER A 183 -3.38 -13.79 1.03
CA SER A 183 -2.91 -15.18 0.91
C SER A 183 -1.57 -15.37 1.65
N PRO A 184 -1.18 -16.61 1.95
CA PRO A 184 0.15 -16.89 2.50
C PRO A 184 1.31 -16.33 1.63
N ASP A 185 1.17 -16.36 0.31
CA ASP A 185 2.18 -15.81 -0.62
C ASP A 185 2.28 -14.27 -0.50
N GLU A 186 1.15 -13.58 -0.35
CA GLU A 186 1.12 -12.13 -0.13
C GLU A 186 1.76 -11.76 1.22
N ILE A 187 1.47 -12.52 2.28
CA ILE A 187 2.07 -12.31 3.61
C ILE A 187 3.59 -12.49 3.56
N VAL A 188 4.10 -13.45 2.80
CA VAL A 188 5.56 -13.64 2.62
C VAL A 188 6.17 -12.43 1.92
N LEU A 189 5.55 -11.91 0.85
CA LEU A 189 6.05 -10.73 0.12
C LEU A 189 6.04 -9.47 0.99
N LEU A 190 4.98 -9.25 1.76
CA LEU A 190 4.87 -8.14 2.72
C LEU A 190 5.93 -8.26 3.81
N THR A 191 6.11 -9.44 4.38
CA THR A 191 7.18 -9.68 5.39
C THR A 191 8.57 -9.42 4.82
N GLN A 192 8.82 -9.77 3.55
CA GLN A 192 10.10 -9.46 2.90
C GLN A 192 10.27 -7.95 2.67
N ALA A 193 9.21 -7.25 2.28
CA ALA A 193 9.23 -5.80 2.15
C ALA A 193 9.56 -5.12 3.49
N CYS A 194 8.92 -5.53 4.59
CA CYS A 194 9.24 -5.04 5.94
C CYS A 194 10.69 -5.32 6.32
N ALA A 195 11.21 -6.52 6.07
CA ALA A 195 12.58 -6.89 6.41
C ALA A 195 13.63 -6.05 5.65
N MET A 196 13.31 -5.58 4.44
CA MET A 196 14.17 -4.63 3.72
C MET A 196 14.23 -3.27 4.45
N VAL A 197 13.11 -2.80 4.95
CA VAL A 197 13.04 -1.55 5.72
C VAL A 197 13.69 -1.69 7.10
N ASP A 198 13.58 -2.86 7.76
CA ASP A 198 14.34 -3.13 9.00
C ASP A 198 15.85 -2.90 8.79
N GLY A 199 16.38 -3.38 7.66
CA GLY A 199 17.79 -3.13 7.29
C GLY A 199 18.09 -1.65 7.04
N VAL A 200 17.18 -0.90 6.43
CA VAL A 200 17.34 0.55 6.23
C VAL A 200 17.30 1.30 7.55
N TYR A 201 16.47 0.89 8.51
CA TYR A 201 16.46 1.50 9.83
C TYR A 201 17.78 1.29 10.60
N GLN A 202 18.42 0.13 10.42
CA GLN A 202 19.76 -0.08 10.96
C GLN A 202 20.77 0.90 10.33
N ASP A 203 20.76 1.06 9.01
CA ASP A 203 21.62 2.00 8.31
C ASP A 203 21.32 3.47 8.73
N ILE A 204 20.05 3.82 8.96
CA ILE A 204 19.67 5.14 9.51
C ILE A 204 20.25 5.33 10.90
N PHE A 205 20.10 4.37 11.80
CA PHE A 205 20.61 4.45 13.17
C PHE A 205 22.13 4.70 13.18
N GLU A 206 22.89 4.01 12.34
CA GLU A 206 24.34 4.16 12.22
C GLU A 206 24.75 5.50 11.58
N MET A 207 23.95 6.02 10.66
CA MET A 207 24.20 7.28 9.97
C MET A 207 23.88 8.51 10.81
N LEU A 208 22.87 8.42 11.72
CA LEU A 208 22.34 9.55 12.45
C LEU A 208 23.37 10.17 13.38
N LYS A 209 23.73 11.41 13.09
CA LYS A 209 24.62 12.25 13.89
C LYS A 209 24.37 13.72 13.59
N PRO A 210 24.82 14.66 14.45
CA PRO A 210 24.72 16.08 14.15
C PRO A 210 25.39 16.44 12.81
N GLY A 211 24.70 17.26 12.00
CA GLY A 211 25.19 17.70 10.69
C GLY A 211 24.69 16.86 9.50
N VAL A 212 24.05 15.72 9.72
CA VAL A 212 23.30 14.98 8.69
C VAL A 212 22.04 15.76 8.35
N ARG A 213 21.63 15.82 7.09
CA ARG A 213 20.37 16.42 6.67
C ARG A 213 19.24 15.39 6.65
N GLU A 214 18.01 15.84 6.81
CA GLU A 214 16.83 14.99 6.54
C GLU A 214 16.90 14.38 5.13
N SER A 215 17.28 15.19 4.13
CA SER A 215 17.45 14.75 2.74
C SER A 215 18.59 13.75 2.52
N ASP A 216 19.65 13.77 3.34
CA ASP A 216 20.74 12.79 3.25
C ASP A 216 20.24 11.39 3.64
N VAL A 217 19.38 11.31 4.67
CA VAL A 217 18.72 10.06 5.07
C VAL A 217 17.82 9.54 3.95
N VAL A 218 17.04 10.41 3.31
CA VAL A 218 16.18 10.06 2.16
C VAL A 218 17.02 9.48 1.02
N GLY A 219 18.11 10.14 0.66
CA GLY A 219 19.01 9.68 -0.41
C GLY A 219 19.62 8.31 -0.10
N MET A 220 20.07 8.08 1.13
CA MET A 220 20.60 6.80 1.58
C MET A 220 19.55 5.70 1.53
N ALA A 221 18.34 5.95 2.08
CA ALA A 221 17.26 4.97 2.11
C ALA A 221 16.84 4.54 0.69
N HIS A 222 16.71 5.49 -0.26
CA HIS A 222 16.43 5.18 -1.66
C HIS A 222 17.51 4.29 -2.27
N ALA A 223 18.79 4.67 -2.13
CA ALA A 223 19.89 3.90 -2.68
C ALA A 223 19.93 2.47 -2.11
N ARG A 224 19.68 2.33 -0.81
CA ARG A 224 19.70 1.04 -0.13
C ARG A 224 18.55 0.15 -0.59
N LEU A 225 17.31 0.67 -0.62
CA LEU A 225 16.13 -0.08 -1.05
C LEU A 225 16.23 -0.56 -2.49
N PHE A 226 16.62 0.31 -3.43
CA PHE A 226 16.85 -0.11 -4.82
C PHE A 226 17.99 -1.13 -4.93
N GLY A 227 19.03 -1.00 -4.14
CA GLY A 227 20.12 -1.98 -4.07
C GLY A 227 19.67 -3.37 -3.57
N MET A 228 18.63 -3.43 -2.76
CA MET A 228 18.02 -4.69 -2.28
C MET A 228 16.92 -5.24 -3.20
N GLY A 229 16.55 -4.53 -4.27
CA GLY A 229 15.55 -4.99 -5.24
C GLY A 229 14.16 -4.38 -5.07
N SER A 230 14.03 -3.24 -4.37
CA SER A 230 12.79 -2.45 -4.40
C SER A 230 12.46 -2.02 -5.82
N GLU A 231 11.21 -2.12 -6.22
CA GLU A 231 10.74 -1.65 -7.52
C GLU A 231 10.50 -0.14 -7.54
N PHE A 232 10.12 0.40 -6.39
CA PHE A 232 9.76 1.80 -6.23
C PHE A 232 9.85 2.22 -4.77
N VAL A 233 10.39 3.39 -4.50
CA VAL A 233 10.33 4.03 -3.18
C VAL A 233 9.32 5.17 -3.29
N GLU A 234 8.15 4.97 -2.70
CA GLU A 234 7.00 5.88 -2.84
C GLU A 234 7.22 7.14 -2.01
N ALA A 235 7.69 6.98 -0.76
CA ALA A 235 8.06 8.07 0.12
C ALA A 235 9.07 7.64 1.18
N VAL A 236 9.87 8.59 1.63
CA VAL A 236 10.62 8.53 2.88
C VAL A 236 10.35 9.83 3.62
N ASN A 237 9.46 9.80 4.60
CA ASN A 237 9.25 10.92 5.50
C ASN A 237 10.41 10.95 6.49
N SER A 238 11.25 11.98 6.39
CA SER A 238 12.42 12.17 7.26
C SER A 238 12.26 13.51 7.96
N ILE A 239 12.00 13.48 9.26
CA ILE A 239 11.55 14.64 10.03
C ILE A 239 12.31 14.72 11.33
N ALA A 240 12.89 15.89 11.64
CA ALA A 240 13.72 16.07 12.81
C ALA A 240 13.49 17.39 13.53
N GLY A 241 13.75 17.39 14.86
CA GLY A 241 13.74 18.54 15.74
C GLY A 241 12.37 19.20 15.85
N GLU A 242 12.32 20.52 15.65
CA GLU A 242 11.09 21.32 15.73
C GLU A 242 10.03 20.96 14.68
N ARG A 243 10.39 20.23 13.65
CA ARG A 243 9.47 19.73 12.62
C ARG A 243 8.71 18.47 13.05
N CYS A 244 9.10 17.85 14.19
CA CYS A 244 8.37 16.70 14.69
C CYS A 244 6.97 17.06 15.23
N SER A 245 6.76 18.31 15.61
CA SER A 245 5.43 18.78 16.10
C SER A 245 5.16 20.21 15.63
N PRO A 246 4.13 20.42 14.75
CA PRO A 246 3.27 19.44 14.09
C PRO A 246 4.01 18.66 12.97
N HIS A 247 3.52 17.47 12.64
CA HIS A 247 4.11 16.59 11.64
C HIS A 247 3.79 17.04 10.19
N PRO A 248 4.80 17.42 9.36
CA PRO A 248 4.57 17.98 8.02
C PRO A 248 4.44 16.95 6.91
N HIS A 249 4.63 15.63 7.15
CA HIS A 249 4.62 14.54 6.17
C HIS A 249 5.54 14.76 4.94
N VAL A 250 6.64 15.49 5.14
CA VAL A 250 7.62 15.77 4.08
C VAL A 250 8.99 16.07 4.66
N PHE A 251 10.03 15.55 4.05
CA PHE A 251 11.41 15.86 4.42
C PHE A 251 11.83 17.27 3.96
N SER A 252 12.96 17.75 4.49
CA SER A 252 13.58 19.02 4.09
C SER A 252 15.11 18.88 4.00
N ASP A 253 15.80 20.00 3.77
CA ASP A 253 17.26 20.11 3.86
C ASP A 253 17.77 20.48 5.25
N ARG A 254 16.89 20.45 6.29
CA ARG A 254 17.24 20.76 7.67
C ARG A 254 18.36 19.86 8.17
N LEU A 255 19.37 20.48 8.79
CA LEU A 255 20.44 19.76 9.50
C LEU A 255 19.93 19.23 10.84
N ILE A 256 20.16 17.96 11.11
CA ILE A 256 19.93 17.32 12.40
C ILE A 256 20.93 17.86 13.41
N ARG A 257 20.47 18.21 14.61
CA ARG A 257 21.23 18.85 15.67
C ARG A 257 21.35 17.96 16.90
N PRO A 258 22.32 18.22 17.80
CA PRO A 258 22.37 17.53 19.09
C PRO A 258 21.07 17.66 19.86
N GLY A 259 20.55 16.52 20.37
CA GLY A 259 19.29 16.47 21.14
C GLY A 259 18.02 16.47 20.30
N ASP A 260 18.12 16.54 18.97
CA ASP A 260 16.94 16.40 18.12
C ASP A 260 16.31 15.01 18.24
N GLN A 261 15.01 14.96 18.42
CA GLN A 261 14.22 13.80 18.09
C GLN A 261 14.02 13.74 16.58
N ALA A 262 14.06 12.54 16.00
CA ALA A 262 13.84 12.34 14.58
C ALA A 262 13.02 11.07 14.40
N TYR A 263 12.05 11.10 13.48
CA TYR A 263 11.34 9.92 13.07
C TYR A 263 11.28 9.84 11.55
N PHE A 264 11.20 8.60 11.10
CA PHE A 264 11.21 8.28 9.68
C PHE A 264 10.06 7.32 9.39
N ASP A 265 9.46 7.50 8.22
CA ASP A 265 8.48 6.58 7.66
C ASP A 265 8.98 6.18 6.27
N ILE A 266 9.01 4.89 6.01
CA ILE A 266 9.58 4.36 4.78
C ILE A 266 8.53 3.55 4.04
N ILE A 267 8.13 4.07 2.87
CA ILE A 267 7.13 3.47 2.00
C ILE A 267 7.82 3.02 0.71
N HIS A 268 7.92 1.72 0.50
CA HIS A 268 8.49 1.19 -0.73
C HIS A 268 7.69 0.01 -1.26
N VAL A 269 8.03 -0.46 -2.46
CA VAL A 269 7.34 -1.54 -3.15
C VAL A 269 8.31 -2.65 -3.50
N PHE A 270 7.98 -3.86 -3.06
CA PHE A 270 8.70 -5.07 -3.40
C PHE A 270 7.74 -6.11 -4.03
N ASN A 271 8.01 -6.52 -5.25
CA ASN A 271 7.11 -7.41 -6.02
C ASN A 271 5.64 -6.97 -6.03
N GLY A 272 5.40 -5.65 -6.04
CA GLY A 272 4.07 -5.02 -6.03
C GLY A 272 3.47 -4.77 -4.66
N TYR A 273 4.07 -5.27 -3.59
CA TYR A 273 3.58 -5.09 -2.22
C TYR A 273 4.32 -3.97 -1.52
N ARG A 274 3.55 -3.13 -0.84
CA ARG A 274 4.03 -1.98 -0.08
C ARG A 274 4.33 -2.36 1.35
N THR A 275 5.15 -1.57 2.00
CA THR A 275 5.29 -1.48 3.44
C THR A 275 5.23 -0.02 3.85
N CYS A 276 4.80 0.25 5.07
CA CYS A 276 4.71 1.58 5.65
C CYS A 276 4.88 1.45 7.16
N TYR A 277 5.97 1.96 7.72
CA TYR A 277 6.05 2.06 9.18
C TYR A 277 7.08 3.08 9.67
N TYR A 278 6.76 3.67 10.83
CA TYR A 278 7.55 4.68 11.49
C TYR A 278 8.47 4.11 12.57
N ARG A 279 9.67 4.70 12.67
CA ARG A 279 10.57 4.54 13.81
C ARG A 279 11.08 5.90 14.27
N THR A 280 11.18 6.07 15.61
CA THR A 280 11.62 7.30 16.26
C THR A 280 12.98 7.11 16.93
N PHE A 281 13.85 8.08 16.77
CA PHE A 281 15.20 8.14 17.33
C PHE A 281 15.43 9.49 18.02
N VAL A 282 16.50 9.57 18.85
CA VAL A 282 17.06 10.82 19.32
C VAL A 282 18.56 10.84 18.98
N VAL A 283 19.08 12.00 18.63
CA VAL A 283 20.51 12.17 18.30
C VAL A 283 21.27 12.76 19.49
N GLY A 284 22.22 12.01 20.02
CA GLY A 284 23.11 12.41 21.10
C GLY A 284 22.57 12.15 22.48
N ARG A 285 21.55 12.87 22.97
CA ARG A 285 21.02 12.73 24.31
C ARG A 285 19.52 13.00 24.35
N ALA A 286 18.74 12.01 24.79
CA ALA A 286 17.30 12.13 24.98
C ALA A 286 16.93 12.90 26.25
N THR A 287 15.98 13.83 26.12
CA THR A 287 15.36 14.49 27.27
C THR A 287 14.27 13.61 27.91
N GLN A 288 13.86 13.93 29.14
CA GLN A 288 12.76 13.22 29.79
C GLN A 288 11.45 13.40 29.01
N ALA A 289 11.17 14.60 28.48
CA ALA A 289 9.97 14.86 27.68
C ALA A 289 9.89 13.98 26.41
N GLN A 290 11.02 13.74 25.74
CA GLN A 290 11.09 12.86 24.57
C GLN A 290 10.87 11.40 24.97
N ARG A 291 11.47 10.94 26.07
CA ARG A 291 11.25 9.59 26.61
C ARG A 291 9.79 9.35 27.01
N ASP A 292 9.17 10.32 27.66
CA ASP A 292 7.77 10.24 28.10
C ASP A 292 6.81 10.20 26.87
N ALA A 293 7.09 10.99 25.83
CA ALA A 293 6.33 10.96 24.58
C ALA A 293 6.45 9.58 23.89
N PHE A 294 7.67 9.06 23.77
CA PHE A 294 7.89 7.74 23.18
C PHE A 294 7.17 6.64 23.97
N LYS A 295 7.30 6.67 25.30
CA LYS A 295 6.64 5.70 26.19
C LYS A 295 5.13 5.70 26.00
N ARG A 296 4.50 6.89 25.95
CA ARG A 296 3.05 7.00 25.69
C ARG A 296 2.66 6.44 24.32
N SER A 297 3.42 6.78 23.28
CA SER A 297 3.20 6.26 21.94
C SER A 297 3.28 4.73 21.92
N ARG A 298 4.25 4.14 22.61
CA ARG A 298 4.41 2.68 22.73
C ARG A 298 3.27 2.04 23.54
N GLU A 299 2.86 2.64 24.66
CA GLU A 299 1.75 2.14 25.48
C GLU A 299 0.42 2.08 24.69
N TRP A 300 0.14 3.08 23.85
CA TRP A 300 -1.04 3.05 22.97
C TRP A 300 -0.91 1.96 21.90
N MET A 301 0.28 1.82 21.31
CA MET A 301 0.54 0.78 20.32
C MET A 301 0.33 -0.61 20.91
N ASP A 302 0.92 -0.90 22.06
CA ASP A 302 0.77 -2.19 22.73
C ASP A 302 -0.68 -2.51 23.09
N ALA A 303 -1.42 -1.51 23.59
CA ALA A 303 -2.82 -1.66 23.90
C ALA A 303 -3.68 -1.91 22.64
N ALA A 304 -3.36 -1.26 21.52
CA ALA A 304 -4.04 -1.49 20.25
C ALA A 304 -3.75 -2.89 19.72
N ILE A 305 -2.49 -3.32 19.66
CA ILE A 305 -2.07 -4.66 19.21
C ILE A 305 -2.74 -5.76 20.04
N ALA A 306 -2.85 -5.58 21.35
CA ALA A 306 -3.48 -6.56 22.24
C ALA A 306 -4.97 -6.84 21.94
N LEU A 307 -5.65 -5.92 21.25
CA LEU A 307 -7.04 -6.09 20.82
C LEU A 307 -7.18 -6.80 19.47
N VAL A 308 -6.10 -6.89 18.70
CA VAL A 308 -6.16 -7.44 17.33
C VAL A 308 -6.30 -8.96 17.35
N LYS A 309 -7.46 -9.44 16.95
CA LYS A 309 -7.78 -10.86 16.76
C LYS A 309 -9.05 -10.99 15.91
N PRO A 310 -9.32 -12.15 15.29
CA PRO A 310 -10.59 -12.39 14.61
C PRO A 310 -11.79 -12.14 15.51
N GLY A 311 -12.82 -11.46 14.97
CA GLY A 311 -14.04 -11.08 15.70
C GLY A 311 -13.93 -9.78 16.53
N ALA A 312 -12.76 -9.21 16.71
CA ALA A 312 -12.62 -7.82 17.20
C ALA A 312 -13.11 -6.84 16.12
N THR A 313 -13.41 -5.61 16.51
CA THR A 313 -13.87 -4.58 15.58
C THR A 313 -12.98 -3.36 15.59
N THR A 314 -12.93 -2.65 14.45
CA THR A 314 -12.05 -1.48 14.27
C THR A 314 -12.32 -0.36 15.27
N ASP A 315 -13.58 -0.20 15.76
CA ASP A 315 -13.93 0.78 16.79
C ASP A 315 -13.33 0.45 18.17
N GLN A 316 -13.17 -0.84 18.49
CA GLN A 316 -12.53 -1.26 19.74
C GLN A 316 -11.06 -0.84 19.76
N ILE A 317 -10.36 -0.99 18.64
CA ILE A 317 -8.96 -0.57 18.49
C ILE A 317 -8.88 0.97 18.49
N ALA A 318 -9.70 1.65 17.69
CA ALA A 318 -9.71 3.10 17.59
C ALA A 318 -9.97 3.81 18.93
N LYS A 319 -10.75 3.20 19.84
CA LYS A 319 -11.03 3.73 21.17
C LYS A 319 -9.81 3.74 22.11
N VAL A 320 -8.76 2.98 21.82
CA VAL A 320 -7.49 3.00 22.57
C VAL A 320 -6.79 4.34 22.41
N TRP A 321 -6.93 4.97 21.26
CA TRP A 321 -6.26 6.22 20.95
C TRP A 321 -6.95 7.43 21.58
N PRO A 322 -6.15 8.43 21.99
CA PRO A 322 -6.69 9.68 22.54
C PRO A 322 -7.60 10.41 21.56
N LYS A 323 -8.47 11.25 22.09
CA LYS A 323 -9.33 12.12 21.28
C LYS A 323 -8.53 13.29 20.67
N ALA A 324 -9.06 13.86 19.62
CA ALA A 324 -8.45 14.98 18.89
C ALA A 324 -8.08 16.15 19.81
N GLU A 325 -8.92 16.45 20.81
CA GLU A 325 -8.70 17.56 21.75
C GLU A 325 -7.43 17.39 22.59
N GLU A 326 -6.98 16.15 22.85
CA GLU A 326 -5.73 15.88 23.56
C GLU A 326 -4.48 16.29 22.76
N PHE A 327 -4.63 16.44 21.44
CA PHE A 327 -3.60 16.93 20.51
C PHE A 327 -3.77 18.41 20.17
N GLY A 328 -4.80 19.09 20.74
CA GLY A 328 -5.10 20.50 20.50
C GLY A 328 -5.93 20.76 19.24
N PHE A 329 -6.57 19.74 18.69
CA PHE A 329 -7.48 19.88 17.54
C PHE A 329 -8.94 19.96 18.00
N ALA A 330 -9.78 20.62 17.20
CA ALA A 330 -11.17 20.83 17.53
C ALA A 330 -12.04 19.59 17.33
N ASP A 331 -11.68 18.75 16.35
CA ASP A 331 -12.43 17.55 16.01
C ASP A 331 -11.51 16.45 15.40
N GLU A 332 -12.07 15.26 15.21
CA GLU A 332 -11.33 14.09 14.71
C GLU A 332 -10.91 14.25 13.23
N MET A 333 -11.61 15.09 12.45
CA MET A 333 -11.22 15.36 11.06
C MET A 333 -9.89 16.13 11.00
N ASP A 334 -9.71 17.12 11.89
CA ASP A 334 -8.49 17.92 11.98
C ASP A 334 -7.30 17.08 12.46
N ALA A 335 -7.56 16.05 13.28
CA ALA A 335 -6.54 15.16 13.84
C ALA A 335 -6.31 13.89 13.01
N PHE A 336 -7.07 13.68 11.94
CA PHE A 336 -6.96 12.47 11.11
C PHE A 336 -5.52 12.26 10.59
N GLY A 337 -5.05 11.02 10.71
CA GLY A 337 -3.69 10.66 10.34
C GLY A 337 -2.64 10.79 11.46
N LEU A 338 -3.01 11.29 12.65
CA LEU A 338 -2.13 11.24 13.83
C LEU A 338 -2.17 9.87 14.51
N GLN A 339 -3.39 9.32 14.66
CA GLN A 339 -3.66 8.04 15.29
C GLN A 339 -4.53 7.23 14.32
N PHE A 340 -3.94 6.23 13.66
CA PHE A 340 -4.61 5.66 12.51
C PHE A 340 -4.09 4.25 12.23
N GLY A 341 -4.92 3.40 11.64
CA GLY A 341 -4.49 2.13 11.10
C GLY A 341 -5.09 1.92 9.73
N HIS A 342 -4.36 1.27 8.86
CA HIS A 342 -4.79 1.02 7.49
C HIS A 342 -4.27 -0.31 6.95
N GLY A 343 -5.08 -0.99 6.14
CA GLY A 343 -4.61 -2.13 5.39
C GLY A 343 -3.42 -1.76 4.50
N VAL A 344 -2.50 -2.70 4.34
CA VAL A 344 -1.33 -2.58 3.46
C VAL A 344 -1.30 -3.79 2.53
N GLY A 345 -0.92 -3.58 1.27
CA GLY A 345 -0.87 -4.64 0.28
C GLY A 345 -0.26 -4.15 -1.02
N VAL A 346 -0.96 -4.36 -2.15
CA VAL A 346 -0.56 -3.76 -3.43
C VAL A 346 -0.88 -2.25 -3.46
N GLY A 347 -1.81 -1.79 -2.64
CA GLY A 347 -2.05 -0.38 -2.33
C GLY A 347 -1.42 -0.01 -0.99
N LEU A 348 -1.08 1.28 -0.81
CA LEU A 348 -0.60 1.80 0.47
C LEU A 348 -1.73 1.80 1.50
N HIS A 349 -2.89 2.36 1.17
CA HIS A 349 -4.06 2.41 2.02
C HIS A 349 -5.12 1.44 1.49
N GLU A 350 -5.33 0.34 2.21
CA GLU A 350 -6.34 -0.68 1.93
C GLU A 350 -7.29 -0.83 3.13
N ARG A 351 -8.28 -1.72 3.02
CA ARG A 351 -9.12 -2.09 4.18
C ARG A 351 -8.36 -3.05 5.10
N PRO A 352 -8.63 -3.00 6.44
CA PRO A 352 -9.52 -2.06 7.10
C PRO A 352 -8.90 -0.68 7.28
N ILE A 353 -9.72 0.36 7.47
CA ILE A 353 -9.29 1.64 8.03
C ILE A 353 -9.71 1.70 9.49
N ILE A 354 -8.74 2.00 10.36
CA ILE A 354 -8.94 2.05 11.81
C ILE A 354 -8.64 3.47 12.28
N SER A 355 -9.66 4.24 12.62
CA SER A 355 -9.51 5.58 13.17
C SER A 355 -10.73 6.02 13.95
N ARG A 356 -10.58 7.01 14.80
CA ARG A 356 -11.71 7.62 15.51
C ARG A 356 -12.65 8.37 14.57
N LEU A 357 -12.15 8.79 13.39
CA LEU A 357 -12.94 9.51 12.39
C LEU A 357 -14.06 8.64 11.78
N ASN A 358 -13.79 7.36 11.51
CA ASN A 358 -14.74 6.50 10.77
C ASN A 358 -15.15 5.23 11.53
N SER A 359 -14.26 4.61 12.29
CA SER A 359 -14.52 3.30 12.88
C SER A 359 -15.55 3.33 14.00
N LEU A 360 -15.72 4.47 14.68
CA LEU A 360 -16.72 4.60 15.76
C LEU A 360 -18.15 4.52 15.24
N ASP A 361 -18.41 5.04 14.05
CA ASP A 361 -19.73 5.08 13.43
C ASP A 361 -19.98 3.90 12.49
N THR A 362 -18.89 3.41 11.85
CA THR A 362 -18.94 2.30 10.88
C THR A 362 -17.87 1.25 11.20
N PRO A 363 -18.04 0.50 12.32
CA PRO A 363 -17.06 -0.51 12.71
C PRO A 363 -17.01 -1.67 11.71
N GLU A 364 -15.81 -2.17 11.45
CA GLU A 364 -15.56 -3.34 10.63
C GLU A 364 -14.99 -4.47 11.47
N GLU A 365 -15.37 -5.71 11.15
CA GLU A 365 -14.86 -6.89 11.83
C GLU A 365 -13.45 -7.25 11.35
N ILE A 366 -12.55 -7.46 12.28
CA ILE A 366 -11.19 -7.96 12.02
C ILE A 366 -11.27 -9.47 11.73
N GLN A 367 -10.67 -9.89 10.61
CA GLN A 367 -10.70 -11.27 10.13
C GLN A 367 -9.29 -11.83 9.99
N GLU A 368 -9.13 -13.14 10.16
CA GLU A 368 -7.88 -13.84 9.88
C GLU A 368 -7.41 -13.58 8.45
N GLY A 369 -6.11 -13.37 8.28
CA GLY A 369 -5.49 -13.04 7.00
C GLY A 369 -5.53 -11.55 6.62
N MET A 370 -6.19 -10.70 7.39
CA MET A 370 -6.00 -9.25 7.25
C MET A 370 -4.56 -8.89 7.62
N LEU A 371 -4.00 -7.93 6.88
CA LEU A 371 -2.70 -7.32 7.19
C LEU A 371 -2.86 -5.81 7.12
N PHE A 372 -2.44 -5.14 8.17
CA PHE A 372 -2.56 -3.69 8.30
C PHE A 372 -1.48 -3.11 9.21
N ALA A 373 -1.21 -1.83 9.02
CA ALA A 373 -0.39 -1.01 9.88
C ALA A 373 -1.25 -0.39 11.00
N LEU A 374 -0.65 -0.21 12.16
CA LEU A 374 -1.16 0.60 13.25
C LEU A 374 -0.13 1.68 13.57
N GLU A 375 -0.55 2.93 13.64
CA GLU A 375 0.34 4.06 13.90
C GLU A 375 -0.11 4.90 15.09
N THR A 376 0.88 5.44 15.81
CA THR A 376 0.67 6.33 16.95
C THR A 376 1.52 7.57 16.82
N TYR A 377 1.02 8.68 17.36
CA TYR A 377 1.71 9.95 17.47
C TYR A 377 1.53 10.55 18.87
N ALA A 378 2.63 10.85 19.53
CA ALA A 378 2.61 11.47 20.85
C ALA A 378 3.50 12.72 20.88
N PRO A 379 2.92 13.95 20.95
CA PRO A 379 3.70 15.17 21.10
C PRO A 379 4.36 15.20 22.49
N ALA A 380 5.60 15.67 22.54
CA ALA A 380 6.30 15.90 23.80
C ALA A 380 5.87 17.22 24.46
N THR A 381 6.05 17.32 25.76
CA THR A 381 5.71 18.53 26.54
C THR A 381 6.65 19.70 26.27
N ASP A 382 7.71 19.53 25.49
CA ASP A 382 8.62 20.59 25.08
C ASP A 382 8.10 21.44 23.89
N GLY A 383 6.93 21.06 23.33
CA GLY A 383 6.25 21.79 22.27
C GLY A 383 6.89 21.69 20.87
N ARG A 384 7.93 20.84 20.69
CA ARG A 384 8.64 20.69 19.41
C ARG A 384 8.96 19.24 19.05
N SER A 385 9.20 18.38 20.03
CA SER A 385 9.47 16.96 19.82
C SER A 385 8.16 16.18 19.79
N ALA A 386 8.16 15.05 19.09
CA ALA A 386 7.07 14.08 19.11
C ALA A 386 7.62 12.68 18.78
N ALA A 387 7.03 11.66 19.38
CA ALA A 387 7.28 10.27 19.00
C ALA A 387 6.22 9.79 18.02
N ARG A 388 6.65 9.04 17.00
CA ARG A 388 5.79 8.34 16.08
C ARG A 388 6.29 6.89 15.92
N ILE A 389 5.39 5.94 16.14
CA ILE A 389 5.64 4.51 16.04
C ILE A 389 4.56 3.90 15.18
N GLU A 390 4.95 3.02 14.29
CA GLU A 390 4.04 2.25 13.47
C GLU A 390 4.52 0.81 13.37
N GLU A 391 3.58 -0.13 13.42
CA GLU A 391 3.83 -1.56 13.28
C GLU A 391 2.88 -2.16 12.26
N GLU A 392 3.43 -2.93 11.33
CA GLU A 392 2.63 -3.80 10.47
C GLU A 392 2.42 -5.16 11.13
N LEU A 393 1.19 -5.67 11.04
CA LEU A 393 0.81 -6.94 11.62
C LEU A 393 -0.12 -7.73 10.72
N VAL A 394 -0.03 -9.06 10.82
CA VAL A 394 -0.94 -10.01 10.19
C VAL A 394 -1.84 -10.64 11.25
N VAL A 395 -3.14 -10.68 10.97
CA VAL A 395 -4.14 -11.33 11.85
C VAL A 395 -4.06 -12.83 11.67
N THR A 396 -3.85 -13.53 12.78
CA THR A 396 -3.79 -15.01 12.86
C THR A 396 -5.11 -15.58 13.38
N ALA A 397 -5.24 -16.89 13.44
CA ALA A 397 -6.45 -17.56 13.92
C ALA A 397 -6.89 -17.17 15.34
N ASP A 398 -5.96 -16.76 16.20
CA ASP A 398 -6.18 -16.49 17.62
C ASP A 398 -5.63 -15.15 18.14
N GLY A 399 -5.06 -14.33 17.24
CA GLY A 399 -4.45 -13.05 17.60
C GLY A 399 -3.85 -12.35 16.40
N CYS A 400 -2.64 -11.81 16.56
CA CYS A 400 -1.87 -11.25 15.46
C CYS A 400 -0.38 -11.47 15.63
N LYS A 401 0.35 -11.28 14.53
CA LYS A 401 1.82 -11.33 14.50
C LYS A 401 2.33 -10.04 13.88
N VAL A 402 3.15 -9.30 14.63
CA VAL A 402 3.89 -8.14 14.10
C VAL A 402 5.00 -8.65 13.16
N ILE A 403 5.13 -8.01 12.01
CA ILE A 403 6.09 -8.38 10.95
C ILE A 403 7.18 -7.33 10.71
N THR A 404 7.08 -6.16 11.32
CA THR A 404 8.13 -5.13 11.41
C THR A 404 9.03 -5.44 12.58
N LEU A 405 10.31 -5.68 12.35
CA LEU A 405 11.20 -6.27 13.36
C LEU A 405 12.32 -5.35 13.84
N PHE A 406 12.47 -4.15 13.24
CA PHE A 406 13.42 -3.19 13.79
C PHE A 406 12.94 -2.74 15.18
N PRO A 407 13.79 -2.76 16.22
CA PRO A 407 13.40 -2.51 17.61
C PRO A 407 12.68 -1.17 17.81
N CYS A 408 11.63 -1.18 18.64
CA CYS A 408 10.94 0.04 19.08
C CYS A 408 10.30 -0.10 20.47
N GLU A 409 10.81 -1.00 21.29
CA GLU A 409 10.40 -1.16 22.69
C GLU A 409 10.88 0.01 23.55
N GLU A 410 12.05 0.57 23.21
CA GLU A 410 12.64 1.71 23.88
C GLU A 410 13.07 2.79 22.87
N LEU A 411 13.09 4.04 23.30
CA LEU A 411 13.59 5.16 22.49
C LEU A 411 15.09 5.01 22.23
N MET A 412 15.44 4.76 20.98
CA MET A 412 16.84 4.59 20.57
C MET A 412 17.56 5.93 20.49
N VAL A 413 18.76 5.98 21.06
CA VAL A 413 19.64 7.15 21.01
C VAL A 413 20.79 6.85 20.05
N ALA A 414 20.82 7.54 18.91
CA ALA A 414 21.88 7.44 17.93
C ALA A 414 23.02 8.41 18.29
N ASN A 415 24.28 8.03 18.01
CA ASN A 415 25.48 8.86 18.26
C ASN A 415 25.48 9.45 19.69
N GLU A 416 25.29 8.60 20.69
CA GLU A 416 25.24 8.97 22.13
C GLU A 416 26.59 9.56 22.61
N TYR A 417 26.51 10.64 23.42
CA TYR A 417 27.69 11.30 24.03
C TYR A 417 27.35 11.94 25.38
#